data_b9eb91bf2f1dd4ce9a9a4c86faba92ca
#
_entry.id   b9eb91bf2f1dd4ce9a9a4c86faba92ca
#
_cell.length_a   1.000
_cell.length_b   1.000
_cell.length_c   1.000
_cell.angle_alpha   90.00
_cell.angle_beta   90.00
_cell.angle_gamma   90.00
#
_symmetry.space_group_name_H-M   'P 1'
#
loop_
_entity.id
_entity.type
_entity.pdbx_description
1 polymer ?
#
loop_
_entity_poly.entity_id
_entity_poly.type
_entity_poly.pdbx_seq_one_letter_code
_entity_poly.pdbx_strand_id
1 'polypeptide(L)'
;MKMNTKIEQIELALKEIELVMRKLNIWSDGKNRPDDSAFLSQSPFFLDTMNFEQWLEFVFVPRFNELIKNGSSLPENVVIHTYAQEFYRGRWQEYKELIQILMKFDKLFAKA
;
A
#
# COMPACT_ATOMS: atom_id res chain seq x y z
N MET A 1 -24.55 16.74 -6.93
CA MET A 1 -23.42 16.49 -6.59
C MET A 1 -23.27 15.23 -5.95
N LYS A 2 -22.29 14.66 -5.96
CA LYS A 2 -22.10 13.40 -5.53
C LYS A 2 -21.08 13.30 -4.50
N MET A 3 -21.38 12.63 -3.45
CA MET A 3 -20.42 12.43 -2.41
C MET A 3 -19.51 11.31 -2.77
N ASN A 4 -18.28 11.39 -2.34
CA ASN A 4 -17.36 10.28 -2.52
C ASN A 4 -17.78 9.11 -1.66
N THR A 5 -17.93 7.95 -2.28
CA THR A 5 -18.15 6.74 -1.52
C THR A 5 -16.85 6.30 -0.90
N LYS A 6 -16.93 5.36 0.06
CA LYS A 6 -15.71 4.83 0.66
C LYS A 6 -14.83 4.17 -0.41
N ILE A 7 -15.44 3.46 -1.36
CA ILE A 7 -14.70 2.83 -2.45
C ILE A 7 -13.92 3.88 -3.24
N GLU A 8 -14.58 4.99 -3.57
CA GLU A 8 -13.90 6.06 -4.32
C GLU A 8 -12.75 6.65 -3.53
N GLN A 9 -12.92 6.80 -2.21
CA GLN A 9 -11.86 7.32 -1.35
C GLN A 9 -10.67 6.36 -1.33
N ILE A 10 -10.94 5.07 -1.29
CA ILE A 10 -9.88 4.07 -1.31
C ILE A 10 -9.15 4.09 -2.64
N GLU A 11 -9.89 4.15 -3.74
CA GLU A 11 -9.28 4.22 -5.07
C GLU A 11 -8.36 5.43 -5.21
N LEU A 12 -8.83 6.57 -4.72
CA LEU A 12 -8.04 7.79 -4.77
C LEU A 12 -6.78 7.66 -3.92
N ALA A 13 -6.91 7.07 -2.74
CA ALA A 13 -5.77 6.89 -1.86
C ALA A 13 -4.73 5.94 -2.47
N LEU A 14 -5.17 4.89 -3.17
CA LEU A 14 -4.25 3.99 -3.85
C LEU A 14 -3.46 4.72 -4.93
N LYS A 15 -4.12 5.61 -5.67
CA LYS A 15 -3.43 6.41 -6.68
C LYS A 15 -2.43 7.36 -6.04
N GLU A 16 -2.80 7.95 -4.91
CA GLU A 16 -1.89 8.85 -4.21
C GLU A 16 -0.65 8.10 -3.71
N ILE A 17 -0.82 6.89 -3.23
CA ILE A 17 0.30 6.08 -2.78
C ILE A 17 1.27 5.86 -3.95
N GLU A 18 0.75 5.48 -5.10
CA GLU A 18 1.62 5.30 -6.27
C GLU A 18 2.32 6.58 -6.67
N LEU A 19 1.59 7.71 -6.69
CA LEU A 19 2.19 8.99 -7.05
C LEU A 19 3.32 9.39 -6.10
N VAL A 20 3.12 9.19 -4.81
CA VAL A 20 4.16 9.50 -3.82
C VAL A 20 5.37 8.59 -4.02
N MET A 21 5.12 7.30 -4.28
CA MET A 21 6.22 6.37 -4.52
C MET A 21 7.00 6.74 -5.77
N ARG A 22 6.31 7.19 -6.83
CA ARG A 22 6.99 7.65 -8.04
C ARG A 22 7.83 8.90 -7.76
N LYS A 23 7.27 9.82 -6.99
CA LYS A 23 7.96 11.04 -6.61
C LYS A 23 9.23 10.74 -5.82
N LEU A 24 9.20 9.71 -4.99
CA LEU A 24 10.34 9.29 -4.19
C LEU A 24 11.29 8.36 -4.94
N ASN A 25 10.97 8.03 -6.19
CA ASN A 25 11.78 7.14 -7.04
C ASN A 25 11.85 5.71 -6.49
N ILE A 26 10.76 5.25 -5.89
CA ILE A 26 10.70 3.87 -5.36
C ILE A 26 9.59 3.05 -6.02
N TRP A 27 8.91 3.59 -7.02
CA TRP A 27 7.98 2.82 -7.83
C TRP A 27 8.73 2.36 -9.07
N SER A 28 8.84 1.05 -9.26
CA SER A 28 9.75 0.51 -10.27
C SER A 28 9.10 0.27 -11.65
N ASP A 29 7.79 0.47 -11.77
CA ASP A 29 7.06 0.17 -13.01
C ASP A 29 7.25 -1.28 -13.43
N GLY A 30 7.23 -2.18 -12.45
CA GLY A 30 7.34 -3.61 -12.71
C GLY A 30 8.77 -4.12 -12.82
N LYS A 31 9.75 -3.24 -12.81
CA LYS A 31 11.14 -3.65 -13.04
C LYS A 31 11.75 -4.41 -11.89
N ASN A 32 11.27 -4.16 -10.68
CA ASN A 32 11.81 -4.77 -9.47
C ASN A 32 10.92 -5.90 -8.95
N ARG A 33 10.20 -6.57 -9.84
CA ARG A 33 9.28 -7.62 -9.44
C ARG A 33 10.03 -8.84 -8.94
N PRO A 34 9.71 -9.34 -7.73
CA PRO A 34 10.35 -10.56 -7.22
C PRO A 34 9.94 -11.77 -8.04
N ASP A 35 10.65 -12.88 -7.85
CA ASP A 35 10.29 -14.14 -8.49
C ASP A 35 8.88 -14.58 -8.09
N ASP A 36 8.24 -15.36 -8.95
CA ASP A 36 6.89 -15.84 -8.67
C ASP A 36 6.79 -16.53 -7.32
N SER A 37 7.83 -17.29 -6.93
CA SER A 37 7.81 -18.00 -5.66
C SER A 37 7.72 -17.06 -4.47
N ALA A 38 8.19 -15.81 -4.61
CA ALA A 38 8.12 -14.85 -3.52
C ALA A 38 6.69 -14.52 -3.13
N PHE A 39 5.75 -14.67 -4.07
CA PHE A 39 4.34 -14.37 -3.81
C PHE A 39 3.61 -15.51 -3.09
N LEU A 40 4.29 -16.60 -2.83
CA LEU A 40 3.72 -17.71 -2.06
C LEU A 40 3.97 -17.56 -0.56
N SER A 41 4.58 -16.47 -0.15
CA SER A 41 4.91 -16.23 1.25
C SER A 41 3.64 -16.19 2.10
N GLN A 42 3.76 -16.72 3.32
CA GLN A 42 2.70 -16.65 4.31
C GLN A 42 3.07 -15.71 5.45
N SER A 43 4.23 -15.07 5.35
CA SER A 43 4.65 -14.09 6.36
C SER A 43 3.88 -12.79 6.16
N PRO A 44 3.63 -12.04 7.25
CA PRO A 44 2.98 -10.74 7.11
C PRO A 44 3.78 -9.85 6.17
N PHE A 45 3.07 -9.18 5.26
CA PHE A 45 3.66 -8.26 4.28
C PHE A 45 4.74 -8.96 3.42
N PHE A 46 4.75 -10.29 3.37
CA PHE A 46 5.71 -11.06 2.58
C PHE A 46 7.17 -10.67 2.88
N LEU A 47 7.44 -10.25 4.13
CA LEU A 47 8.75 -9.68 4.47
C LEU A 47 9.90 -10.66 4.41
N ASP A 48 9.61 -11.96 4.37
CA ASP A 48 10.65 -12.98 4.23
C ASP A 48 11.08 -13.16 2.77
N THR A 49 10.34 -12.62 1.81
CA THR A 49 10.64 -12.84 0.39
C THR A 49 10.78 -11.55 -0.42
N MET A 50 10.36 -10.41 0.13
CA MET A 50 10.48 -9.14 -0.58
C MET A 50 10.50 -8.00 0.45
N ASN A 51 10.98 -6.82 0.02
CA ASN A 51 10.98 -5.69 0.92
C ASN A 51 9.63 -4.98 0.87
N PHE A 52 9.47 -3.99 1.77
CA PHE A 52 8.21 -3.30 1.91
C PHE A 52 7.79 -2.55 0.64
N GLU A 53 8.74 -1.94 -0.06
CA GLU A 53 8.44 -1.21 -1.29
C GLU A 53 7.96 -2.14 -2.39
N GLN A 54 8.56 -3.32 -2.49
CA GLN A 54 8.09 -4.33 -3.43
C GLN A 54 6.71 -4.82 -3.05
N TRP A 55 6.46 -5.00 -1.76
CA TRP A 55 5.14 -5.43 -1.30
C TRP A 55 4.07 -4.41 -1.65
N LEU A 56 4.36 -3.12 -1.46
CA LEU A 56 3.39 -2.09 -1.82
C LEU A 56 3.08 -2.12 -3.32
N GLU A 57 4.12 -2.19 -4.14
CA GLU A 57 3.93 -2.11 -5.59
C GLU A 57 3.32 -3.37 -6.19
N PHE A 58 3.74 -4.54 -5.72
CA PHE A 58 3.38 -5.79 -6.39
C PHE A 58 2.30 -6.59 -5.69
N VAL A 59 2.01 -6.30 -4.44
CA VAL A 59 0.99 -7.04 -3.69
C VAL A 59 -0.14 -6.12 -3.24
N PHE A 60 0.17 -5.09 -2.48
CA PHE A 60 -0.84 -4.27 -1.83
C PHE A 60 -1.72 -3.52 -2.83
N VAL A 61 -1.11 -2.70 -3.67
CA VAL A 61 -1.88 -1.88 -4.61
C VAL A 61 -2.63 -2.76 -5.62
N PRO A 62 -1.98 -3.77 -6.24
CA PRO A 62 -2.72 -4.61 -7.19
C PRO A 62 -3.87 -5.38 -6.55
N ARG A 63 -3.69 -5.90 -5.34
CA ARG A 63 -4.75 -6.67 -4.69
C ARG A 63 -5.95 -5.81 -4.36
N PHE A 64 -5.72 -4.60 -3.84
CA PHE A 64 -6.84 -3.71 -3.54
C PHE A 64 -7.57 -3.30 -4.81
N ASN A 65 -6.83 -2.99 -5.88
CA ASN A 65 -7.46 -2.66 -7.14
C ASN A 65 -8.32 -3.81 -7.66
N GLU A 66 -7.83 -5.04 -7.50
CA GLU A 66 -8.57 -6.20 -7.95
C GLU A 66 -9.83 -6.44 -7.12
N LEU A 67 -9.73 -6.29 -5.80
CA LEU A 67 -10.89 -6.42 -4.93
C LEU A 67 -11.98 -5.43 -5.30
N ILE A 68 -11.56 -4.19 -5.57
CA ILE A 68 -12.52 -3.15 -5.95
C ILE A 68 -13.14 -3.47 -7.30
N LYS A 69 -12.32 -3.87 -8.27
CA LYS A 69 -12.80 -4.18 -9.61
C LYS A 69 -13.81 -5.31 -9.60
N ASN A 70 -13.58 -6.30 -8.76
CA ASN A 70 -14.44 -7.48 -8.70
C ASN A 70 -15.64 -7.32 -7.75
N GLY A 71 -15.74 -6.19 -7.07
CA GLY A 71 -16.81 -5.98 -6.11
C GLY A 71 -16.71 -6.89 -4.90
N SER A 72 -15.49 -7.37 -4.60
CA SER A 72 -15.28 -8.27 -3.48
C SER A 72 -15.29 -7.52 -2.15
N SER A 73 -15.51 -8.25 -1.07
CA SER A 73 -15.45 -7.66 0.26
C SER A 73 -14.04 -7.14 0.55
N LEU A 74 -13.97 -5.97 1.15
CA LEU A 74 -12.69 -5.38 1.52
C LEU A 74 -12.29 -5.82 2.94
N PRO A 75 -10.98 -5.83 3.24
CA PRO A 75 -10.55 -6.15 4.60
C PRO A 75 -11.13 -5.14 5.59
N GLU A 76 -11.31 -5.59 6.83
CA GLU A 76 -11.88 -4.71 7.86
C GLU A 76 -10.83 -3.97 8.66
N ASN A 77 -9.67 -4.57 8.82
CA ASN A 77 -8.61 -3.98 9.61
C ASN A 77 -7.36 -3.88 8.77
N VAL A 78 -6.98 -2.66 8.44
CA VAL A 78 -5.78 -2.42 7.64
C VAL A 78 -4.89 -1.46 8.40
N VAL A 79 -3.68 -1.90 8.72
CA VAL A 79 -2.70 -1.05 9.40
C VAL A 79 -1.36 -1.26 8.69
N ILE A 80 -0.97 -0.29 7.90
CA ILE A 80 0.24 -0.39 7.08
C ILE A 80 1.30 0.61 7.50
N HIS A 81 0.88 1.78 7.99
CA HIS A 81 1.84 2.84 8.28
C HIS A 81 2.87 2.45 9.35
N THR A 82 2.50 1.57 10.27
CA THR A 82 3.45 1.15 11.31
C THR A 82 4.60 0.36 10.71
N TYR A 83 4.32 -0.43 9.68
CA TYR A 83 5.39 -1.15 8.99
C TYR A 83 6.25 -0.21 8.18
N ALA A 84 5.65 0.83 7.60
CA ALA A 84 6.42 1.84 6.90
C ALA A 84 7.37 2.54 7.87
N GLN A 85 6.89 2.89 9.06
CA GLN A 85 7.73 3.52 10.06
C GLN A 85 8.91 2.63 10.46
N GLU A 86 8.65 1.34 10.58
CA GLU A 86 9.71 0.40 10.92
C GLU A 86 10.72 0.26 9.78
N PHE A 87 10.22 0.11 8.57
CA PHE A 87 11.08 -0.07 7.40
C PHE A 87 11.98 1.15 7.16
N TYR A 88 11.42 2.35 7.39
CA TYR A 88 12.15 3.59 7.18
C TYR A 88 12.75 4.17 8.46
N ARG A 89 12.95 3.34 9.48
CA ARG A 89 13.53 3.80 10.73
C ARG A 89 14.87 4.47 10.47
N GLY A 90 15.04 5.66 11.03
CA GLY A 90 16.25 6.46 10.81
C GLY A 90 16.20 7.31 9.54
N ARG A 91 15.13 7.16 8.74
CA ARG A 91 14.99 7.90 7.49
C ARG A 91 13.58 8.47 7.34
N TRP A 92 12.91 8.74 8.45
CA TRP A 92 11.51 9.18 8.42
C TRP A 92 11.31 10.50 7.69
N GLN A 93 12.29 11.41 7.80
CA GLN A 93 12.16 12.70 7.14
C GLN A 93 12.11 12.52 5.62
N GLU A 94 12.92 11.62 5.13
CA GLU A 94 13.00 11.36 3.69
C GLU A 94 11.71 10.75 3.14
N TYR A 95 11.07 9.87 3.92
CA TYR A 95 9.88 9.15 3.48
C TYR A 95 8.61 9.61 4.19
N LYS A 96 8.66 10.81 4.74
CA LYS A 96 7.55 11.36 5.52
C LYS A 96 6.24 11.36 4.75
N GLU A 97 6.29 11.78 3.50
CA GLU A 97 5.08 11.89 2.70
C GLU A 97 4.43 10.52 2.48
N LEU A 98 5.25 9.49 2.23
CA LEU A 98 4.71 8.15 2.06
C LEU A 98 4.10 7.64 3.36
N ILE A 99 4.78 7.83 4.48
CA ILE A 99 4.24 7.40 5.77
C ILE A 99 2.91 8.08 6.03
N GLN A 100 2.81 9.37 5.74
CA GLN A 100 1.57 10.13 5.97
C GLN A 100 0.42 9.64 5.11
N ILE A 101 0.68 9.34 3.82
CA ILE A 101 -0.39 8.88 2.96
C ILE A 101 -0.84 7.48 3.37
N LEU A 102 0.07 6.65 3.88
CA LEU A 102 -0.30 5.34 4.38
C LEU A 102 -1.12 5.44 5.66
N MET A 103 -0.79 6.40 6.53
CA MET A 103 -1.61 6.65 7.71
C MET A 103 -3.02 7.07 7.32
N LYS A 104 -3.12 7.94 6.33
CA LYS A 104 -4.42 8.38 5.82
C LYS A 104 -5.20 7.20 5.25
N PHE A 105 -4.53 6.33 4.53
CA PHE A 105 -5.17 5.13 3.99
C PHE A 105 -5.71 4.25 5.13
N ASP A 106 -4.88 4.00 6.14
CA ASP A 106 -5.29 3.15 7.26
C ASP A 106 -6.52 3.71 7.96
N LYS A 107 -6.64 5.03 8.04
CA LYS A 107 -7.80 5.64 8.70
C LYS A 107 -9.10 5.34 7.99
N LEU A 108 -9.06 5.05 6.70
CA LEU A 108 -10.27 4.69 5.98
C LEU A 108 -10.85 3.37 6.47
N PHE A 109 -10.05 2.56 7.14
CA PHE A 109 -10.47 1.26 7.65
C PHE A 109 -10.60 1.23 9.16
N ALA A 110 -10.28 2.32 9.82
CA ALA A 110 -10.38 2.39 11.27
C ALA A 110 -11.84 2.43 11.68
N LYS A 111 -12.16 1.73 12.76
CA LYS A 111 -13.52 1.78 13.29
C LYS A 111 -13.67 2.99 14.19
N ALA A 112 -14.81 3.63 14.07
CA ALA A 112 -15.09 4.80 14.88
C ALA A 112 -15.24 4.43 16.34
#